data_0c6c8fb06dca07cc5524c2b5c87fb764
#
_entry.id   0c6c8fb06dca07cc5524c2b5c87fb764
#
_cell.length_a   1.000
_cell.length_b   1.000
_cell.length_c   1.000
_cell.angle_alpha   90.00
_cell.angle_beta   90.00
_cell.angle_gamma   90.00
#
_symmetry.space_group_name_H-M   'P 1'
#
loop_
_entity.id
_entity.type
_entity.pdbx_description
1 polymer ?
#
loop_
_entity_poly.entity_id
_entity_poly.type
_entity_poly.pdbx_seq_one_letter_code
_entity_poly.pdbx_strand_id
1 'polypeptide(L)'
;MRKASVPFKYLDEAAIDKLDMHTSPYEWGYIDNAMPQIYKDEVLADAPVIPTRGSYGIKSYFGLPRLKYGPRFGKVIDELLSERFRKIVEKKMNMDLSKYPPCIVMMGNTTGHYNEGYAHNDSKHKIVTVLVGFSREWPHEKGRLRILRSSDRNDYEFEFAPEFGCMLMFKVSDKSWHGFLPQKGQRMSLQLCYYDKPSSVRREYFRHGLSAFVKSIPSLNSVLDILPKNLWGIIPSKR
;
A
#
# COMPACT_ATOMS: atom_id res chain seq x y z
N MET A 1 -14.16 -4.89 31.88
CA MET A 1 -12.73 -5.29 31.81
C MET A 1 -12.25 -5.13 30.37
N ARG A 2 -11.35 -4.19 30.06
CA ARG A 2 -10.71 -4.11 28.74
C ARG A 2 -9.81 -5.35 28.58
N LYS A 3 -10.08 -6.21 27.58
CA LYS A 3 -9.16 -7.30 27.24
C LYS A 3 -7.81 -6.64 26.90
N ALA A 4 -6.76 -7.07 27.61
CA ALA A 4 -5.39 -6.66 27.25
C ALA A 4 -5.16 -7.01 25.79
N SER A 5 -4.77 -6.03 24.97
CA SER A 5 -4.50 -6.26 23.55
C SER A 5 -3.25 -7.15 23.43
N VAL A 6 -3.36 -8.22 22.64
CA VAL A 6 -2.21 -9.12 22.38
C VAL A 6 -1.07 -8.31 21.74
N PRO A 7 0.19 -8.48 22.21
CA PRO A 7 1.33 -7.84 21.59
C PRO A 7 1.49 -8.24 20.12
N PHE A 8 2.03 -7.36 19.29
CA PHE A 8 2.40 -7.72 17.93
C PHE A 8 3.51 -8.77 17.94
N LYS A 9 3.47 -9.67 16.96
CA LYS A 9 4.56 -10.61 16.70
C LYS A 9 5.52 -10.07 15.66
N TYR A 10 4.99 -9.45 14.60
CA TYR A 10 5.75 -9.04 13.44
C TYR A 10 5.94 -7.52 13.33
N LEU A 11 5.05 -6.72 13.89
CA LEU A 11 5.22 -5.28 13.94
C LEU A 11 6.01 -4.88 15.19
N ASP A 12 7.00 -4.01 15.03
CA ASP A 12 7.72 -3.37 16.13
C ASP A 12 7.00 -2.09 16.55
N GLU A 13 6.12 -2.20 17.54
CA GLU A 13 5.35 -1.08 18.05
C GLU A 13 6.24 0.03 18.60
N ALA A 14 7.34 -0.33 19.29
CA ALA A 14 8.25 0.64 19.87
C ALA A 14 9.03 1.43 18.80
N ALA A 15 9.38 0.77 17.71
CA ALA A 15 9.96 1.42 16.54
C ALA A 15 8.94 2.34 15.86
N ILE A 16 7.73 1.86 15.60
CA ILE A 16 6.67 2.65 14.96
C ILE A 16 6.28 3.85 15.82
N ASP A 17 6.29 3.71 17.16
CA ASP A 17 6.00 4.83 18.07
C ASP A 17 7.10 5.92 18.06
N LYS A 18 8.30 5.59 17.63
CA LYS A 18 9.41 6.54 17.42
C LYS A 18 9.42 7.20 16.04
N LEU A 19 8.53 6.78 15.13
CA LEU A 19 8.45 7.36 13.80
C LEU A 19 8.17 8.86 13.90
N ASP A 20 9.03 9.66 13.29
CA ASP A 20 8.90 11.12 13.24
C ASP A 20 7.93 11.52 12.13
N MET A 21 7.02 12.45 12.47
CA MET A 21 6.07 13.01 11.53
C MET A 21 6.58 14.34 10.97
N HIS A 22 6.58 14.45 9.66
CA HIS A 22 6.88 15.65 8.91
C HIS A 22 5.59 16.36 8.50
N THR A 23 5.64 17.67 8.35
CA THR A 23 4.49 18.50 7.91
C THR A 23 4.66 19.06 6.50
N SER A 24 5.86 18.96 5.93
CA SER A 24 6.19 19.41 4.58
C SER A 24 6.63 18.21 3.71
N PRO A 25 6.22 18.12 2.47
CA PRO A 25 5.23 18.96 1.74
C PRO A 25 3.78 18.75 2.17
N TYR A 26 3.50 17.74 2.97
CA TYR A 26 2.23 17.39 3.62
C TYR A 26 2.53 16.56 4.87
N GLU A 27 1.52 16.06 5.59
CA GLU A 27 1.72 15.24 6.78
C GLU A 27 2.12 13.81 6.40
N TRP A 28 3.35 13.40 6.70
CA TRP A 28 3.87 12.04 6.44
C TRP A 28 4.93 11.64 7.46
N GLY A 29 5.19 10.34 7.59
CA GLY A 29 6.26 9.80 8.41
C GLY A 29 6.78 8.48 7.85
N TYR A 30 8.07 8.21 8.04
CA TYR A 30 8.74 7.03 7.53
C TYR A 30 9.63 6.38 8.60
N ILE A 31 9.73 5.05 8.52
CA ILE A 31 10.67 4.25 9.32
C ILE A 31 11.12 3.01 8.56
N ASP A 32 12.40 2.65 8.67
CA ASP A 32 12.99 1.48 8.01
C ASP A 32 12.58 0.15 8.65
N ASN A 33 12.39 0.11 9.95
CA ASN A 33 12.28 -1.10 10.77
C ASN A 33 10.95 -1.22 11.51
N ALA A 34 9.82 -0.93 10.82
CA ALA A 34 8.50 -1.20 11.38
C ALA A 34 8.23 -2.71 11.54
N MET A 35 8.97 -3.55 10.81
CA MET A 35 9.03 -5.00 10.98
C MET A 35 10.49 -5.42 11.12
N PRO A 36 10.88 -6.10 12.23
CA PRO A 36 12.26 -6.54 12.44
C PRO A 36 12.76 -7.49 11.36
N GLN A 37 13.99 -7.29 10.90
CA GLN A 37 14.61 -8.09 9.83
C GLN A 37 14.74 -9.57 10.16
N ILE A 38 14.76 -9.95 11.43
CA ILE A 38 14.78 -11.35 11.90
C ILE A 38 13.57 -12.15 11.39
N TYR A 39 12.45 -11.50 11.09
CA TYR A 39 11.24 -12.16 10.58
C TYR A 39 11.13 -12.17 9.05
N LYS A 40 12.08 -11.55 8.34
CA LYS A 40 12.04 -11.36 6.89
C LYS A 40 11.81 -12.65 6.13
N ASP A 41 12.65 -13.65 6.36
CA ASP A 41 12.59 -14.89 5.58
C ASP A 41 11.31 -15.69 5.86
N GLU A 42 10.89 -15.79 7.11
CA GLU A 42 9.69 -16.55 7.46
C GLU A 42 8.40 -15.88 6.95
N VAL A 43 8.33 -14.55 6.97
CA VAL A 43 7.16 -13.81 6.48
C VAL A 43 7.12 -13.81 4.96
N LEU A 44 8.27 -13.60 4.30
CA LEU A 44 8.34 -13.62 2.84
C LEU A 44 8.10 -15.01 2.23
N ALA A 45 8.42 -16.10 2.94
CA ALA A 45 8.09 -17.45 2.52
C ALA A 45 6.57 -17.70 2.46
N ASP A 46 5.80 -17.00 3.28
CA ASP A 46 4.34 -17.06 3.33
C ASP A 46 3.66 -15.96 2.47
N ALA A 47 4.45 -15.05 1.90
CA ALA A 47 3.91 -13.95 1.08
C ALA A 47 3.26 -14.47 -0.21
N PRO A 48 2.23 -13.79 -0.72
CA PRO A 48 1.57 -14.24 -1.93
C PRO A 48 2.49 -14.10 -3.15
N VAL A 49 2.38 -15.06 -4.06
CA VAL A 49 2.96 -14.93 -5.39
C VAL A 49 2.14 -13.92 -6.20
N ILE A 50 2.78 -12.86 -6.65
CA ILE A 50 2.15 -11.83 -7.48
C ILE A 50 2.32 -12.22 -8.95
N PRO A 51 1.23 -12.56 -9.67
CA PRO A 51 1.33 -13.10 -11.02
C PRO A 51 1.78 -12.05 -12.06
N THR A 52 1.38 -10.80 -11.88
CA THR A 52 1.70 -9.69 -12.79
C THR A 52 1.83 -8.38 -12.02
N ARG A 53 2.14 -7.28 -12.72
CA ARG A 53 2.15 -5.94 -12.14
C ARG A 53 0.78 -5.51 -11.62
N GLY A 54 0.74 -4.65 -10.62
CA GLY A 54 -0.46 -3.96 -10.14
C GLY A 54 -0.86 -4.25 -8.71
N SER A 55 -2.12 -4.03 -8.40
CA SER A 55 -2.69 -4.13 -7.06
C SER A 55 -3.68 -5.29 -6.99
N TYR A 56 -3.62 -6.04 -5.91
CA TYR A 56 -4.42 -7.25 -5.69
C TYR A 56 -5.14 -7.18 -4.35
N GLY A 57 -6.43 -7.48 -4.35
CA GLY A 57 -7.21 -7.56 -3.12
C GLY A 57 -6.75 -8.73 -2.24
N ILE A 58 -6.56 -8.46 -0.95
CA ILE A 58 -6.30 -9.48 0.07
C ILE A 58 -7.60 -10.18 0.46
N LYS A 59 -8.71 -9.43 0.51
CA LYS A 59 -10.05 -9.98 0.76
C LYS A 59 -10.80 -10.18 -0.55
N SER A 60 -11.53 -11.30 -0.65
CA SER A 60 -12.44 -11.55 -1.76
C SER A 60 -13.76 -10.84 -1.54
N TYR A 61 -14.27 -10.20 -2.60
CA TYR A 61 -15.62 -9.67 -2.66
C TYR A 61 -16.29 -10.14 -3.95
N PHE A 62 -17.55 -10.52 -3.88
CA PHE A 62 -18.34 -10.99 -5.04
C PHE A 62 -17.73 -12.19 -5.78
N GLY A 63 -17.04 -13.09 -5.07
CA GLY A 63 -16.42 -14.28 -5.68
C GLY A 63 -15.20 -14.01 -6.55
N LEU A 64 -14.73 -12.77 -6.62
CA LEU A 64 -13.54 -12.42 -7.40
C LEU A 64 -12.27 -13.04 -6.79
N PRO A 65 -11.27 -13.39 -7.61
CA PRO A 65 -10.02 -13.96 -7.16
C PRO A 65 -9.31 -13.10 -6.12
N ARG A 66 -8.74 -13.75 -5.10
CA ARG A 66 -7.86 -13.13 -4.11
C ARG A 66 -6.50 -13.80 -4.13
N LEU A 67 -5.50 -13.11 -3.63
CA LEU A 67 -4.19 -13.69 -3.41
C LEU A 67 -4.27 -14.78 -2.32
N LYS A 68 -3.55 -15.88 -2.56
CA LYS A 68 -3.32 -16.92 -1.54
C LYS A 68 -2.00 -16.62 -0.85
N TYR A 69 -1.97 -16.73 0.47
CA TYR A 69 -0.80 -16.51 1.30
C TYR A 69 -0.81 -17.43 2.51
N GLY A 70 0.34 -17.64 3.12
CA GLY A 70 0.48 -18.49 4.29
C GLY A 70 0.15 -17.78 5.62
N PRO A 71 0.14 -18.54 6.74
CA PRO A 71 -0.35 -18.04 8.03
C PRO A 71 0.50 -16.91 8.63
N ARG A 72 1.82 -16.88 8.39
CA ARG A 72 2.69 -15.82 8.92
C ARG A 72 2.42 -14.48 8.26
N PHE A 73 2.28 -14.46 6.93
CA PHE A 73 1.86 -13.28 6.20
C PHE A 73 0.44 -12.85 6.59
N GLY A 74 -0.48 -13.82 6.80
CA GLY A 74 -1.82 -13.58 7.33
C GLY A 74 -1.79 -12.88 8.69
N LYS A 75 -0.88 -13.28 9.58
CA LYS A 75 -0.71 -12.64 10.89
C LYS A 75 -0.26 -11.19 10.78
N VAL A 76 0.61 -10.85 9.82
CA VAL A 76 0.98 -9.44 9.56
C VAL A 76 -0.25 -8.63 9.14
N ILE A 77 -1.09 -9.19 8.26
CA ILE A 77 -2.34 -8.54 7.84
C ILE A 77 -3.27 -8.30 9.03
N ASP A 78 -3.42 -9.29 9.92
CA ASP A 78 -4.25 -9.18 11.11
C ASP A 78 -3.73 -8.12 12.07
N GLU A 79 -2.41 -8.02 12.24
CA GLU A 79 -1.77 -6.97 13.05
C GLU A 79 -2.01 -5.58 12.48
N LEU A 80 -1.83 -5.39 11.17
CA LEU A 80 -2.09 -4.12 10.49
C LEU A 80 -3.58 -3.72 10.53
N LEU A 81 -4.50 -4.68 10.53
CA LEU A 81 -5.95 -4.44 10.61
C LEU A 81 -6.47 -4.36 12.05
N SER A 82 -5.62 -4.57 13.05
CA SER A 82 -6.02 -4.59 14.45
C SER A 82 -6.40 -3.20 14.97
N GLU A 83 -7.22 -3.17 16.02
CA GLU A 83 -7.51 -1.93 16.74
C GLU A 83 -6.25 -1.32 17.36
N ARG A 84 -5.31 -2.17 17.82
CA ARG A 84 -4.03 -1.72 18.38
C ARG A 84 -3.23 -0.91 17.37
N PHE A 85 -3.07 -1.41 16.14
CA PHE A 85 -2.37 -0.68 15.08
C PHE A 85 -3.10 0.59 14.68
N ARG A 86 -4.44 0.54 14.57
CA ARG A 86 -5.25 1.74 14.32
C ARG A 86 -4.98 2.83 15.35
N LYS A 87 -4.87 2.49 16.64
CA LYS A 87 -4.56 3.46 17.71
C LYS A 87 -3.18 4.10 17.54
N ILE A 88 -2.18 3.37 17.05
CA ILE A 88 -0.88 3.94 16.73
C ILE A 88 -1.01 4.96 15.58
N VAL A 89 -1.71 4.58 14.52
CA VAL A 89 -1.93 5.49 13.37
C VAL A 89 -2.73 6.73 13.81
N GLU A 90 -3.77 6.58 14.62
CA GLU A 90 -4.54 7.69 15.21
C GLU A 90 -3.65 8.67 15.96
N LYS A 91 -2.74 8.15 16.81
CA LYS A 91 -1.77 8.96 17.55
C LYS A 91 -0.84 9.72 16.61
N LYS A 92 -0.28 9.05 15.59
CA LYS A 92 0.65 9.66 14.64
C LYS A 92 -0.01 10.71 13.75
N MET A 93 -1.23 10.47 13.31
CA MET A 93 -1.99 11.37 12.43
C MET A 93 -2.80 12.44 13.21
N ASN A 94 -2.76 12.39 14.55
CA ASN A 94 -3.56 13.25 15.43
C ASN A 94 -5.04 13.32 15.00
N MET A 95 -5.66 12.14 14.75
CA MET A 95 -7.04 12.04 14.31
C MET A 95 -7.70 10.74 14.73
N ASP A 96 -9.03 10.76 14.96
CA ASP A 96 -9.84 9.56 15.21
C ASP A 96 -10.14 8.83 13.90
N LEU A 97 -9.68 7.57 13.79
CA LEU A 97 -9.94 6.69 12.66
C LEU A 97 -11.03 5.64 12.92
N SER A 98 -11.69 5.67 14.09
CA SER A 98 -12.64 4.63 14.50
C SER A 98 -13.83 4.46 13.55
N LYS A 99 -14.25 5.55 12.89
CA LYS A 99 -15.34 5.57 11.91
C LYS A 99 -14.92 5.29 10.47
N TYR A 100 -13.61 5.21 10.21
CA TYR A 100 -13.08 5.03 8.85
C TYR A 100 -12.70 3.56 8.61
N PRO A 101 -13.45 2.83 7.76
CA PRO A 101 -13.19 1.42 7.52
C PRO A 101 -11.86 1.20 6.78
N PRO A 102 -11.03 0.23 7.23
CA PRO A 102 -9.76 -0.08 6.58
C PRO A 102 -9.97 -0.96 5.34
N CYS A 103 -9.11 -0.75 4.35
CA CYS A 103 -8.92 -1.60 3.18
C CYS A 103 -7.44 -1.90 3.02
N ILE A 104 -7.09 -3.17 2.83
CA ILE A 104 -5.71 -3.60 2.60
C ILE A 104 -5.59 -4.31 1.26
N VAL A 105 -4.57 -3.93 0.49
CA VAL A 105 -4.26 -4.52 -0.81
C VAL A 105 -2.76 -4.80 -0.91
N MET A 106 -2.40 -5.80 -1.70
CA MET A 106 -1.01 -6.06 -2.06
C MET A 106 -0.71 -5.41 -3.39
N MET A 107 0.36 -4.64 -3.42
CA MET A 107 0.93 -4.08 -4.64
C MET A 107 2.20 -4.86 -4.97
N GLY A 108 2.39 -5.18 -6.24
CA GLY A 108 3.57 -5.93 -6.57
C GLY A 108 3.93 -5.94 -8.03
N ASN A 109 5.18 -6.27 -8.25
CA ASN A 109 5.90 -6.35 -9.50
C ASN A 109 5.79 -5.09 -10.37
N THR A 110 6.89 -4.72 -10.96
CA THR A 110 6.97 -3.63 -11.92
C THR A 110 7.69 -4.11 -13.18
N THR A 111 7.25 -3.65 -14.33
CA THR A 111 7.80 -4.03 -15.65
C THR A 111 8.79 -3.01 -16.19
N GLY A 112 8.88 -1.84 -15.54
CA GLY A 112 9.67 -0.70 -16.01
C GLY A 112 8.97 0.13 -17.09
N HIS A 113 7.68 -0.13 -17.33
CA HIS A 113 6.92 0.65 -18.31
C HIS A 113 6.79 2.12 -17.86
N TYR A 114 6.95 3.06 -18.79
CA TYR A 114 7.01 4.51 -18.50
C TYR A 114 5.80 5.07 -17.74
N ASN A 115 4.65 4.40 -17.83
CA ASN A 115 3.42 4.74 -17.11
C ASN A 115 3.36 4.23 -15.67
N GLU A 116 4.33 3.41 -15.22
CA GLU A 116 4.37 2.93 -13.83
C GLU A 116 4.87 4.03 -12.90
N GLY A 117 4.35 4.02 -11.67
CA GLY A 117 4.79 4.94 -10.64
C GLY A 117 4.50 6.41 -10.93
N TYR A 118 3.50 6.72 -11.78
CA TYR A 118 3.14 8.11 -12.04
C TYR A 118 2.83 8.86 -10.73
N ALA A 119 3.12 10.15 -10.71
CA ALA A 119 2.80 11.00 -9.58
C ALA A 119 1.27 11.14 -9.42
N HIS A 120 0.80 10.95 -8.20
CA HIS A 120 -0.62 11.09 -7.85
C HIS A 120 -0.77 11.41 -6.37
N ASN A 121 -1.94 11.86 -5.97
CA ASN A 121 -2.26 12.26 -4.60
C ASN A 121 -3.37 11.42 -3.95
N ASP A 122 -3.53 10.18 -4.44
CA ASP A 122 -4.55 9.25 -3.96
C ASP A 122 -6.01 9.70 -4.19
N SER A 123 -6.96 8.81 -3.96
CA SER A 123 -8.39 9.11 -4.09
C SER A 123 -8.87 9.94 -2.91
N LYS A 124 -9.70 10.96 -3.15
CA LYS A 124 -10.37 11.77 -2.12
C LYS A 124 -11.21 10.97 -1.09
N HIS A 125 -11.46 9.70 -1.37
CA HIS A 125 -12.14 8.79 -0.45
C HIS A 125 -11.20 8.12 0.55
N LYS A 126 -9.89 8.22 0.37
CA LYS A 126 -8.89 7.80 1.34
C LYS A 126 -8.62 8.92 2.32
N ILE A 127 -8.46 8.58 3.58
CA ILE A 127 -8.19 9.51 4.68
C ILE A 127 -6.72 9.42 5.10
N VAL A 128 -6.25 8.18 5.32
CA VAL A 128 -4.86 7.87 5.65
C VAL A 128 -4.43 6.70 4.82
N THR A 129 -3.20 6.74 4.32
CA THR A 129 -2.52 5.63 3.65
C THR A 129 -1.30 5.21 4.47
N VAL A 130 -1.17 3.90 4.68
CA VAL A 130 0.02 3.25 5.25
C VAL A 130 0.56 2.27 4.23
N LEU A 131 1.84 2.38 3.91
CA LEU A 131 2.56 1.49 3.01
C LEU A 131 3.62 0.73 3.80
N VAL A 132 3.65 -0.59 3.65
CA VAL A 132 4.67 -1.46 4.25
C VAL A 132 5.41 -2.18 3.15
N GLY A 133 6.74 -2.06 3.14
CA GLY A 133 7.60 -2.71 2.14
C GLY A 133 7.71 -4.21 2.36
N PHE A 134 7.69 -4.97 1.26
CA PHE A 134 7.80 -6.43 1.24
C PHE A 134 8.77 -6.94 0.17
N SER A 135 9.49 -6.07 -0.53
CA SER A 135 10.56 -6.51 -1.42
C SER A 135 11.68 -7.12 -0.58
N ARG A 136 12.21 -8.27 -1.00
CA ARG A 136 13.31 -8.92 -0.28
C ARG A 136 14.53 -8.01 -0.23
N GLU A 137 14.82 -7.36 -1.36
CA GLU A 137 15.87 -6.37 -1.57
C GLU A 137 15.47 -5.45 -2.73
N TRP A 138 16.04 -4.27 -2.78
CA TRP A 138 15.82 -3.34 -3.89
C TRP A 138 17.15 -2.69 -4.31
N PRO A 139 17.97 -3.37 -5.12
CA PRO A 139 19.30 -2.89 -5.50
C PRO A 139 19.29 -1.78 -6.55
N HIS A 140 18.10 -1.31 -6.95
CA HIS A 140 17.93 -0.33 -8.01
C HIS A 140 17.84 1.10 -7.47
N GLU A 141 18.41 2.06 -8.21
CA GLU A 141 18.25 3.49 -7.92
C GLU A 141 16.83 3.97 -8.24
N LYS A 142 16.21 3.45 -9.32
CA LYS A 142 14.82 3.76 -9.69
C LYS A 142 13.84 2.81 -9.00
N GLY A 143 12.54 3.13 -9.05
CA GLY A 143 11.49 2.32 -8.43
C GLY A 143 11.34 2.55 -6.92
N ARG A 144 12.15 3.41 -6.33
CA ARG A 144 12.03 3.89 -4.96
C ARG A 144 10.81 4.80 -4.86
N LEU A 145 10.08 4.70 -3.76
CA LEU A 145 8.91 5.57 -3.57
C LEU A 145 9.37 6.95 -3.13
N ARG A 146 8.75 7.97 -3.72
CA ARG A 146 9.05 9.39 -3.50
C ARG A 146 7.88 10.10 -2.86
N ILE A 147 8.16 10.91 -1.86
CA ILE A 147 7.31 11.96 -1.32
C ILE A 147 7.58 13.20 -2.17
N LEU A 148 6.57 13.68 -2.90
CA LEU A 148 6.75 14.71 -3.92
C LEU A 148 6.19 16.05 -3.44
N ARG A 149 6.83 17.14 -3.85
CA ARG A 149 6.35 18.52 -3.61
C ARG A 149 5.31 18.94 -4.65
N SER A 150 5.33 18.29 -5.82
CA SER A 150 4.44 18.59 -6.95
C SER A 150 4.08 17.33 -7.73
N SER A 151 3.43 17.49 -8.87
CA SER A 151 3.16 16.39 -9.80
C SER A 151 4.39 15.95 -10.62
N ASP A 152 5.52 16.63 -10.50
CA ASP A 152 6.79 16.19 -11.11
C ASP A 152 7.47 15.16 -10.21
N ARG A 153 7.76 13.97 -10.74
CA ARG A 153 8.45 12.89 -10.01
C ARG A 153 9.90 13.21 -9.65
N ASN A 154 10.50 14.24 -10.24
CA ASN A 154 11.86 14.67 -9.91
C ASN A 154 11.89 15.75 -8.81
N ASP A 155 10.75 16.35 -8.51
CA ASP A 155 10.59 17.31 -7.42
C ASP A 155 10.16 16.59 -6.14
N TYR A 156 11.10 15.95 -5.47
CA TYR A 156 10.80 15.14 -4.28
C TYR A 156 11.51 15.64 -3.02
N GLU A 157 10.86 15.45 -1.89
CA GLU A 157 11.39 15.70 -0.55
C GLU A 157 12.19 14.53 -0.02
N PHE A 158 11.67 13.32 -0.24
CA PHE A 158 12.21 12.11 0.33
C PHE A 158 12.01 10.92 -0.63
N GLU A 159 12.94 9.97 -0.62
CA GLU A 159 12.89 8.76 -1.43
C GLU A 159 13.36 7.56 -0.61
N PHE A 160 12.67 6.42 -0.74
CA PHE A 160 13.06 5.18 -0.04
C PHE A 160 12.79 3.93 -0.87
N ALA A 161 13.58 2.88 -0.62
CA ALA A 161 13.39 1.56 -1.22
C ALA A 161 12.20 0.83 -0.58
N PRO A 162 11.38 0.08 -1.37
CA PRO A 162 10.24 -0.66 -0.84
C PRO A 162 10.65 -1.98 -0.17
N GLU A 163 11.73 -1.97 0.59
CA GLU A 163 12.32 -3.16 1.23
C GLU A 163 11.48 -3.65 2.40
N PHE A 164 11.70 -4.92 2.75
CA PHE A 164 10.97 -5.58 3.83
C PHE A 164 11.10 -4.81 5.15
N GLY A 165 9.97 -4.52 5.74
CA GLY A 165 9.85 -3.92 7.07
C GLY A 165 9.87 -2.39 7.09
N CYS A 166 10.16 -1.70 5.97
CA CYS A 166 9.97 -0.25 5.94
C CYS A 166 8.47 0.11 6.00
N MET A 167 8.15 1.24 6.59
CA MET A 167 6.78 1.76 6.68
C MET A 167 6.76 3.25 6.39
N LEU A 168 5.88 3.63 5.47
CA LEU A 168 5.47 5.02 5.25
C LEU A 168 4.01 5.16 5.68
N MET A 169 3.67 6.26 6.34
CA MET A 169 2.29 6.65 6.55
C MET A 169 2.08 8.12 6.23
N PHE A 170 0.93 8.46 5.67
CA PHE A 170 0.60 9.85 5.36
C PHE A 170 -0.91 10.11 5.36
N LYS A 171 -1.24 11.37 5.66
CA LYS A 171 -2.60 11.88 5.54
C LYS A 171 -2.89 12.23 4.09
N VAL A 172 -3.99 11.72 3.57
CA VAL A 172 -4.37 11.97 2.17
C VAL A 172 -4.97 13.35 2.02
N SER A 173 -4.46 14.10 1.05
CA SER A 173 -4.92 15.43 0.68
C SER A 173 -4.66 15.69 -0.81
N ASP A 174 -5.09 16.83 -1.32
CA ASP A 174 -4.77 17.29 -2.68
C ASP A 174 -3.29 17.64 -2.87
N LYS A 175 -2.51 17.72 -1.78
CA LYS A 175 -1.06 17.96 -1.77
C LYS A 175 -0.23 16.69 -1.54
N SER A 176 -0.85 15.55 -1.21
CA SER A 176 -0.13 14.32 -0.86
C SER A 176 0.44 13.58 -2.08
N TRP A 177 1.16 14.31 -2.93
CA TRP A 177 1.78 13.79 -4.12
C TRP A 177 2.84 12.74 -3.80
N HIS A 178 2.76 11.60 -4.44
CA HIS A 178 3.75 10.53 -4.33
C HIS A 178 3.81 9.71 -5.62
N GLY A 179 4.91 9.00 -5.79
CA GLY A 179 5.13 8.19 -6.99
C GLY A 179 6.53 7.59 -7.01
N PHE A 180 6.93 7.00 -8.13
CA PHE A 180 8.28 6.49 -8.33
C PHE A 180 8.68 6.52 -9.80
N LEU A 181 9.96 6.47 -10.08
CA LEU A 181 10.46 6.31 -11.45
C LEU A 181 10.31 4.86 -11.90
N PRO A 182 9.91 4.58 -13.16
CA PRO A 182 9.76 3.22 -13.66
C PRO A 182 11.05 2.41 -13.51
N GLN A 183 10.90 1.20 -12.98
CA GLN A 183 11.99 0.23 -12.82
C GLN A 183 11.39 -1.17 -12.84
N LYS A 184 11.98 -2.08 -13.62
CA LYS A 184 11.61 -3.50 -13.62
C LYS A 184 12.13 -4.17 -12.35
N GLY A 185 11.26 -4.93 -11.66
CA GLY A 185 11.66 -5.66 -10.45
C GLY A 185 10.49 -6.25 -9.67
N GLN A 186 10.83 -7.04 -8.66
CA GLN A 186 9.86 -7.58 -7.68
C GLN A 186 9.60 -6.55 -6.59
N ARG A 187 8.90 -5.47 -6.97
CA ARG A 187 8.54 -4.40 -6.06
C ARG A 187 7.25 -4.76 -5.33
N MET A 188 7.35 -5.17 -4.08
CA MET A 188 6.21 -5.62 -3.28
C MET A 188 5.95 -4.68 -2.10
N SER A 189 4.68 -4.35 -1.87
CA SER A 189 4.25 -3.61 -0.68
C SER A 189 2.80 -3.90 -0.32
N LEU A 190 2.48 -3.93 0.98
CA LEU A 190 1.10 -3.84 1.45
C LEU A 190 0.70 -2.38 1.55
N GLN A 191 -0.50 -2.06 1.06
CA GLN A 191 -1.12 -0.76 1.24
C GLN A 191 -2.38 -0.92 2.09
N LEU A 192 -2.36 -0.36 3.29
CA LEU A 192 -3.52 -0.19 4.15
C LEU A 192 -4.02 1.24 4.01
N CYS A 193 -5.30 1.39 3.70
CA CYS A 193 -5.94 2.71 3.64
C CYS A 193 -7.18 2.74 4.52
N TYR A 194 -7.40 3.85 5.21
CA TYR A 194 -8.65 4.17 5.88
C TYR A 194 -9.52 5.00 4.93
N TYR A 195 -10.78 4.60 4.76
CA TYR A 195 -11.70 5.20 3.79
C TYR A 195 -12.84 5.97 4.46
N ASP A 196 -13.41 6.93 3.76
CA ASP A 196 -14.52 7.77 4.23
C ASP A 196 -15.78 6.98 4.60
N LYS A 197 -16.02 5.83 3.92
CA LYS A 197 -17.23 5.01 4.13
C LYS A 197 -17.08 3.57 3.61
N PRO A 198 -17.90 2.62 4.10
CA PRO A 198 -17.85 1.22 3.69
C PRO A 198 -18.08 0.97 2.19
N SER A 199 -18.89 1.82 1.52
CA SER A 199 -19.12 1.68 0.07
C SER A 199 -17.86 1.98 -0.75
N SER A 200 -17.00 2.89 -0.28
CA SER A 200 -15.70 3.17 -0.91
C SER A 200 -14.77 1.96 -0.81
N VAL A 201 -14.72 1.29 0.35
CA VAL A 201 -13.95 0.05 0.54
C VAL A 201 -14.46 -1.06 -0.38
N ARG A 202 -15.78 -1.28 -0.46
CA ARG A 202 -16.36 -2.29 -1.36
C ARG A 202 -16.01 -2.03 -2.82
N ARG A 203 -16.07 -0.76 -3.25
CA ARG A 203 -15.67 -0.35 -4.61
C ARG A 203 -14.20 -0.64 -4.88
N GLU A 204 -13.32 -0.37 -3.93
CA GLU A 204 -11.89 -0.65 -4.07
C GLU A 204 -11.60 -2.15 -4.22
N TYR A 205 -12.15 -2.99 -3.36
CA TYR A 205 -11.98 -4.44 -3.48
C TYR A 205 -12.56 -4.98 -4.79
N PHE A 206 -13.71 -4.48 -5.23
CA PHE A 206 -14.29 -4.86 -6.52
C PHE A 206 -13.36 -4.47 -7.68
N ARG A 207 -12.87 -3.23 -7.69
CA ARG A 207 -11.95 -2.71 -8.72
C ARG A 207 -10.66 -3.53 -8.79
N HIS A 208 -10.05 -3.83 -7.65
CA HIS A 208 -8.83 -4.63 -7.60
C HIS A 208 -9.08 -6.09 -8.00
N GLY A 209 -10.17 -6.69 -7.57
CA GLY A 209 -10.55 -8.04 -7.94
C GLY A 209 -10.84 -8.17 -9.44
N LEU A 210 -11.59 -7.23 -10.02
CA LEU A 210 -11.85 -7.19 -11.45
C LEU A 210 -10.56 -6.99 -12.26
N SER A 211 -9.68 -6.08 -11.84
CA SER A 211 -8.38 -5.88 -12.47
C SER A 211 -7.52 -7.15 -12.41
N ALA A 212 -7.49 -7.84 -11.27
CA ALA A 212 -6.76 -9.10 -11.12
C ALA A 212 -7.34 -10.20 -12.02
N PHE A 213 -8.66 -10.31 -12.10
CA PHE A 213 -9.34 -11.27 -12.97
C PHE A 213 -8.99 -11.03 -14.45
N VAL A 214 -9.12 -9.79 -14.92
CA VAL A 214 -8.80 -9.46 -16.33
C VAL A 214 -7.33 -9.76 -16.65
N LYS A 215 -6.41 -9.45 -15.73
CA LYS A 215 -4.97 -9.74 -15.89
C LYS A 215 -4.66 -11.23 -15.85
N SER A 216 -5.52 -12.08 -15.31
CA SER A 216 -5.34 -13.53 -15.33
C SER A 216 -5.64 -14.17 -16.69
N ILE A 217 -6.21 -13.42 -17.63
CA ILE A 217 -6.55 -13.88 -18.99
C ILE A 217 -5.41 -13.46 -19.94
N PRO A 218 -4.56 -14.40 -20.41
CA PRO A 218 -3.35 -14.08 -21.19
C PRO A 218 -3.62 -13.24 -22.45
N SER A 219 -4.72 -13.51 -23.15
CA SER A 219 -5.12 -12.79 -24.37
C SER A 219 -5.52 -11.33 -24.15
N LEU A 220 -5.88 -10.95 -22.91
CA LEU A 220 -6.26 -9.58 -22.56
C LEU A 220 -5.11 -8.77 -21.97
N ASN A 221 -4.04 -9.39 -21.51
CA ASN A 221 -2.90 -8.70 -20.94
C ASN A 221 -2.24 -7.71 -21.90
N SER A 222 -2.08 -8.07 -23.17
CA SER A 222 -1.50 -7.20 -24.20
C SER A 222 -2.43 -6.03 -24.58
N VAL A 223 -3.75 -6.24 -24.52
CA VAL A 223 -4.75 -5.20 -24.82
C VAL A 223 -4.78 -4.17 -23.67
N LEU A 224 -4.60 -4.60 -22.44
CA LEU A 224 -4.60 -3.73 -21.25
C LEU A 224 -3.41 -2.76 -21.21
N ASP A 225 -2.31 -3.10 -21.86
CA ASP A 225 -1.13 -2.21 -21.96
C ASP A 225 -1.34 -1.09 -22.99
N ILE A 226 -2.26 -1.28 -23.93
CA ILE A 226 -2.58 -0.34 -25.02
C ILE A 226 -3.74 0.60 -24.63
N LEU A 227 -4.63 0.17 -23.73
CA LEU A 227 -5.79 0.98 -23.36
C LEU A 227 -5.40 2.20 -22.52
N PRO A 228 -5.88 3.40 -22.88
CA PRO A 228 -5.67 4.60 -22.07
C PRO A 228 -6.22 4.42 -20.66
N LYS A 229 -5.49 4.88 -19.66
CA LYS A 229 -5.84 4.75 -18.21
C LYS A 229 -7.23 5.29 -17.87
N ASN A 230 -7.76 6.22 -18.67
CA ASN A 230 -9.09 6.80 -18.53
C ASN A 230 -10.22 5.78 -18.72
N LEU A 231 -9.98 4.70 -19.48
CA LEU A 231 -10.93 3.59 -19.65
C LEU A 231 -10.93 2.61 -18.46
N TRP A 232 -9.85 2.58 -17.65
CA TRP A 232 -9.81 1.87 -16.38
C TRP A 232 -10.56 2.60 -15.26
N GLY A 233 -10.80 3.88 -15.46
CA GLY A 233 -11.69 4.72 -14.68
C GLY A 233 -13.13 4.63 -15.16
N ILE A 234 -13.69 3.44 -15.38
CA ILE A 234 -15.13 3.24 -15.62
C ILE A 234 -15.97 3.74 -14.43
N ILE A 235 -15.32 4.23 -13.41
CA ILE A 235 -15.91 5.11 -12.40
C ILE A 235 -15.01 6.36 -12.32
N PRO A 236 -15.36 7.46 -12.97
CA PRO A 236 -14.53 8.66 -12.90
C PRO A 236 -14.42 9.13 -11.45
N SER A 237 -13.22 9.18 -10.91
CA SER A 237 -12.93 10.14 -9.85
C SER A 237 -12.93 11.52 -10.52
N LYS A 238 -14.11 12.04 -10.82
CA LYS A 238 -14.20 13.47 -11.17
C LYS A 238 -13.71 14.26 -9.98
N ARG A 239 -12.65 15.01 -10.23
CA ARG A 239 -12.25 16.15 -9.41
C ARG A 239 -13.40 17.11 -9.22
#